data_0bb605e49d615df323d004d8172efe28
#
_entry.id   0bb605e49d615df323d004d8172efe28
#
_cell.length_a   1.000
_cell.length_b   1.000
_cell.length_c   1.000
_cell.angle_alpha   90.00
_cell.angle_beta   90.00
_cell.angle_gamma   90.00
#
_symmetry.space_group_name_H-M   'P 1'
#
loop_
_entity.id
_entity.type
_entity.pdbx_description
1 polymer ?
#
loop_
_entity_poly.entity_id
_entity_poly.type
_entity_poly.pdbx_seq_one_letter_code
_entity_poly.pdbx_strand_id
1 'polypeptide(L)'
;MPLPNVSRRALLASAGLAMLTEVVSGQENPGVAVADRTTSIKITRVTPLPGGSKVYVKIETNHGVTGYGEITGLEPKVAAALVTSVFELLKDENPTRIEHLWQKVYRSHRDMRGGPFMVHCLSAIDMALWDITGKLWGVPVYRLLGGPCRDKIRCYPNAKAYKQAAGGPYPFAGTPKEIAALVERIADGRKKVGPEGAMIFDAHCCLPPPILIQLAGAIQPYDILFLEEVAVPGNIEVFKRLKEQIRIPLATGERDRTIWEMLPYLQERCIDILQPDCGHTGGISQMRKIAALAEAYHVPLAPHCTMSFLGLTASLHAVAATPLFLIQEAYTDGHIMPSGVARKNWEVDADGYASLPQGPGLGVEVDEGELAKVAADPKKQYRWPVLKHKDGSIADY
;
A
#
# COMPACT_ATOMS: atom_id res chain seq x y z
N MET A 1 -16.09 59.06 -51.80
CA MET A 1 -16.22 59.16 -50.31
C MET A 1 -15.21 58.26 -49.72
N PRO A 2 -14.21 58.75 -48.96
CA PRO A 2 -13.21 57.92 -48.29
C PRO A 2 -13.80 57.34 -47.00
N LEU A 3 -13.48 56.06 -46.75
CA LEU A 3 -13.81 55.31 -45.50
C LEU A 3 -13.05 55.89 -44.30
N PRO A 4 -13.61 55.92 -43.10
CA PRO A 4 -12.94 56.49 -41.91
C PRO A 4 -11.81 55.54 -41.46
N ASN A 5 -10.66 56.18 -41.17
CA ASN A 5 -9.47 55.54 -40.60
C ASN A 5 -9.73 55.05 -39.17
N VAL A 6 -9.98 53.74 -39.03
CA VAL A 6 -9.99 53.10 -37.69
C VAL A 6 -8.56 52.81 -37.30
N SER A 7 -8.07 53.42 -36.25
CA SER A 7 -6.67 53.26 -35.82
C SER A 7 -6.39 51.80 -35.34
N ARG A 8 -5.23 51.26 -35.73
CA ARG A 8 -4.80 49.90 -35.30
C ARG A 8 -4.81 49.68 -33.78
N ARG A 9 -4.76 50.75 -33.00
CA ARG A 9 -4.90 50.74 -31.52
C ARG A 9 -6.32 50.41 -31.07
N ALA A 10 -7.35 50.88 -31.74
CA ALA A 10 -8.72 50.59 -31.40
C ALA A 10 -9.14 49.13 -31.70
N LEU A 11 -8.59 48.55 -32.77
CA LEU A 11 -8.82 47.13 -33.11
C LEU A 11 -8.15 46.18 -32.11
N LEU A 12 -6.92 46.52 -31.64
CA LEU A 12 -6.21 45.70 -30.64
C LEU A 12 -6.85 45.81 -29.26
N ALA A 13 -7.42 46.95 -28.90
CA ALA A 13 -8.11 47.12 -27.63
C ALA A 13 -9.45 46.39 -27.58
N SER A 14 -10.21 46.35 -28.68
CA SER A 14 -11.45 45.59 -28.77
C SER A 14 -11.24 44.09 -28.84
N ALA A 15 -10.23 43.60 -29.54
CA ALA A 15 -9.89 42.18 -29.57
C ALA A 15 -9.34 41.68 -28.23
N GLY A 16 -8.55 42.49 -27.53
CA GLY A 16 -8.04 42.16 -26.18
C GLY A 16 -9.12 42.12 -25.12
N LEU A 17 -10.13 43.03 -25.22
CA LEU A 17 -11.26 43.06 -24.28
C LEU A 17 -12.26 41.92 -24.54
N ALA A 18 -12.46 41.53 -25.79
CA ALA A 18 -13.31 40.37 -26.15
C ALA A 18 -12.64 39.03 -25.70
N MET A 19 -11.33 38.86 -25.83
CA MET A 19 -10.64 37.69 -25.32
C MET A 19 -10.60 37.65 -23.78
N LEU A 20 -10.50 38.78 -23.08
CA LEU A 20 -10.59 38.83 -21.63
C LEU A 20 -12.02 38.56 -21.10
N THR A 21 -13.08 38.94 -21.84
CA THR A 21 -14.45 38.65 -21.43
C THR A 21 -14.87 37.19 -21.72
N GLU A 22 -14.34 36.53 -22.75
CA GLU A 22 -14.62 35.12 -22.99
C GLU A 22 -13.83 34.18 -22.01
N VAL A 23 -12.69 34.61 -21.48
CA VAL A 23 -11.93 33.86 -20.46
C VAL A 23 -12.56 34.02 -19.06
N VAL A 24 -13.39 35.07 -18.84
CA VAL A 24 -14.02 35.34 -17.54
C VAL A 24 -15.47 34.87 -17.47
N SER A 25 -16.12 34.58 -18.62
CA SER A 25 -17.50 34.11 -18.62
C SER A 25 -17.55 32.57 -18.69
N GLY A 26 -17.40 31.89 -17.54
CA GLY A 26 -17.99 30.58 -17.45
C GLY A 26 -17.24 29.40 -16.87
N GLN A 27 -16.17 29.60 -16.14
CA GLN A 27 -15.77 28.55 -15.18
C GLN A 27 -15.57 29.22 -13.82
N GLU A 28 -16.47 28.94 -12.87
CA GLU A 28 -16.20 29.16 -11.46
C GLU A 28 -14.82 28.58 -11.17
N ASN A 29 -13.92 29.38 -10.60
CA ASN A 29 -12.58 28.89 -10.27
C ASN A 29 -12.71 27.68 -9.32
N PRO A 30 -12.38 26.46 -9.77
CA PRO A 30 -12.57 25.27 -8.94
C PRO A 30 -11.85 25.38 -7.58
N GLY A 31 -10.78 26.15 -7.51
CA GLY A 31 -10.02 26.38 -6.29
C GLY A 31 -10.78 27.16 -5.22
N VAL A 32 -11.63 28.12 -5.59
CA VAL A 32 -12.47 28.86 -4.64
C VAL A 32 -13.55 27.97 -4.02
N ALA A 33 -14.20 27.13 -4.85
CA ALA A 33 -15.19 26.17 -4.36
C ALA A 33 -14.58 25.10 -3.43
N VAL A 34 -13.33 24.71 -3.67
CA VAL A 34 -12.58 23.77 -2.81
C VAL A 34 -12.24 24.41 -1.47
N ALA A 35 -11.81 25.67 -1.43
CA ALA A 35 -11.48 26.36 -0.18
C ALA A 35 -12.65 26.41 0.80
N ASP A 36 -13.86 26.72 0.31
CA ASP A 36 -15.07 26.75 1.13
C ASP A 36 -15.47 25.36 1.66
N ARG A 37 -15.26 24.30 0.88
CA ARG A 37 -15.59 22.94 1.30
C ARG A 37 -14.65 22.41 2.38
N THR A 38 -13.44 22.93 2.50
CA THR A 38 -12.42 22.42 3.42
C THR A 38 -12.39 23.10 4.78
N THR A 39 -12.93 24.32 4.90
CA THR A 39 -12.84 25.11 6.15
C THR A 39 -13.83 24.68 7.23
N SER A 40 -15.02 24.20 6.86
CA SER A 40 -16.10 23.84 7.79
C SER A 40 -16.30 22.33 7.98
N ILE A 41 -15.58 21.49 7.23
CA ILE A 41 -15.72 20.05 7.33
C ILE A 41 -15.07 19.53 8.61
N LYS A 42 -15.79 18.65 9.33
CA LYS A 42 -15.35 18.04 10.60
C LYS A 42 -15.65 16.55 10.63
N ILE A 43 -14.77 15.79 11.24
CA ILE A 43 -15.00 14.39 11.58
C ILE A 43 -16.06 14.31 12.68
N THR A 44 -17.14 13.59 12.44
CA THR A 44 -18.24 13.41 13.39
C THR A 44 -18.26 12.03 14.02
N ARG A 45 -17.72 11.02 13.34
CA ARG A 45 -17.68 9.64 13.82
C ARG A 45 -16.52 8.86 13.20
N VAL A 46 -15.97 7.94 13.99
CA VAL A 46 -15.05 6.89 13.52
C VAL A 46 -15.60 5.55 13.99
N THR A 47 -15.85 4.64 13.07
CA THR A 47 -16.48 3.34 13.37
C THR A 47 -15.59 2.21 12.89
N PRO A 48 -15.10 1.34 13.80
CA PRO A 48 -14.47 0.09 13.38
C PRO A 48 -15.55 -0.91 12.93
N LEU A 49 -15.34 -1.52 11.79
CA LEU A 49 -16.22 -2.52 11.18
C LEU A 49 -15.43 -3.83 11.03
N PRO A 50 -15.47 -4.74 12.00
CA PRO A 50 -14.76 -6.01 11.92
C PRO A 50 -15.30 -6.88 10.79
N GLY A 51 -14.39 -7.56 10.07
CA GLY A 51 -14.72 -8.48 8.97
C GLY A 51 -13.71 -9.63 8.89
N GLY A 52 -13.97 -10.69 9.63
CA GLY A 52 -13.07 -11.84 9.68
C GLY A 52 -11.74 -11.50 10.36
N SER A 53 -10.64 -11.63 9.64
CA SER A 53 -9.28 -11.28 10.11
C SER A 53 -8.93 -9.80 9.93
N LYS A 54 -9.86 -8.97 9.47
CA LYS A 54 -9.62 -7.57 9.14
C LYS A 54 -10.57 -6.65 9.90
N VAL A 55 -10.19 -5.36 10.00
CA VAL A 55 -11.07 -4.31 10.50
C VAL A 55 -11.09 -3.17 9.50
N TYR A 56 -12.27 -2.86 8.98
CA TYR A 56 -12.46 -1.65 8.18
C TYR A 56 -12.70 -0.47 9.11
N VAL A 57 -12.15 0.68 8.77
CA VAL A 57 -12.31 1.92 9.52
C VAL A 57 -13.13 2.88 8.69
N LYS A 58 -14.34 3.20 9.16
CA LYS A 58 -15.23 4.18 8.54
C LYS A 58 -15.10 5.51 9.27
N ILE A 59 -14.81 6.59 8.53
CA ILE A 59 -14.78 7.96 9.05
C ILE A 59 -15.89 8.76 8.38
N GLU A 60 -16.78 9.33 9.19
CA GLU A 60 -17.92 10.14 8.74
C GLU A 60 -17.70 11.61 9.07
N THR A 61 -18.23 12.50 8.22
CA THR A 61 -18.11 13.95 8.37
C THR A 61 -19.46 14.66 8.42
N ASN A 62 -19.47 15.87 8.97
CA ASN A 62 -20.66 16.73 9.00
C ASN A 62 -21.15 17.18 7.60
N HIS A 63 -20.36 16.97 6.54
CA HIS A 63 -20.73 17.23 5.15
C HIS A 63 -21.26 15.99 4.43
N GLY A 64 -21.49 14.87 5.14
CA GLY A 64 -21.97 13.62 4.55
C GLY A 64 -20.92 12.86 3.71
N VAL A 65 -19.69 13.36 3.63
CA VAL A 65 -18.60 12.65 2.97
C VAL A 65 -18.03 11.59 3.92
N THR A 66 -17.92 10.36 3.46
CA THR A 66 -17.44 9.21 4.22
C THR A 66 -16.21 8.62 3.56
N GLY A 67 -15.19 8.27 4.35
CA GLY A 67 -14.00 7.57 3.88
C GLY A 67 -13.78 6.25 4.61
N TYR A 68 -13.09 5.35 3.94
CA TYR A 68 -12.78 4.01 4.44
C TYR A 68 -11.29 3.74 4.42
N GLY A 69 -10.83 2.98 5.43
CA GLY A 69 -9.50 2.38 5.48
C GLY A 69 -9.56 0.96 6.02
N GLU A 70 -8.45 0.26 6.04
CA GLU A 70 -8.39 -1.15 6.40
C GLU A 70 -7.20 -1.45 7.31
N ILE A 71 -7.44 -2.22 8.36
CA ILE A 71 -6.42 -2.82 9.23
C ILE A 71 -6.33 -4.31 8.94
N THR A 72 -5.12 -4.80 8.74
CA THR A 72 -4.80 -6.21 8.55
C THR A 72 -3.61 -6.61 9.43
N GLY A 73 -3.37 -7.91 9.60
CA GLY A 73 -2.21 -8.42 10.34
C GLY A 73 -2.28 -8.27 11.87
N LEU A 74 -3.42 -7.87 12.43
CA LEU A 74 -3.61 -7.70 13.87
C LEU A 74 -4.84 -8.48 14.37
N GLU A 75 -4.89 -8.69 15.69
CA GLU A 75 -6.09 -9.21 16.35
C GLU A 75 -7.24 -8.20 16.23
N PRO A 76 -8.37 -8.55 15.56
CA PRO A 76 -9.40 -7.59 15.20
C PRO A 76 -10.10 -6.91 16.38
N LYS A 77 -10.27 -7.60 17.51
CA LYS A 77 -10.91 -7.03 18.71
C LYS A 77 -10.06 -5.92 19.31
N VAL A 78 -8.74 -6.13 19.38
CA VAL A 78 -7.79 -5.14 19.90
C VAL A 78 -7.71 -3.95 18.93
N ALA A 79 -7.61 -4.23 17.63
CA ALA A 79 -7.61 -3.20 16.59
C ALA A 79 -8.89 -2.33 16.65
N ALA A 80 -10.06 -2.94 16.75
CA ALA A 80 -11.34 -2.22 16.87
C ALA A 80 -11.43 -1.36 18.14
N ALA A 81 -10.95 -1.87 19.27
CA ALA A 81 -10.91 -1.10 20.52
C ALA A 81 -9.99 0.12 20.42
N LEU A 82 -8.83 -0.05 19.76
CA LEU A 82 -7.88 1.05 19.54
C LEU A 82 -8.48 2.13 18.60
N VAL A 83 -9.13 1.74 17.51
CA VAL A 83 -9.83 2.68 16.60
C VAL A 83 -10.87 3.50 17.37
N THR A 84 -11.64 2.84 18.24
CA THR A 84 -12.64 3.51 19.08
C THR A 84 -12.00 4.53 20.01
N SER A 85 -10.89 4.16 20.67
CA SER A 85 -10.16 5.05 21.57
C SER A 85 -9.55 6.26 20.87
N VAL A 86 -8.97 6.05 19.70
CA VAL A 86 -8.31 7.13 18.92
C VAL A 86 -9.31 8.18 18.40
N PHE A 87 -10.60 7.86 18.35
CA PHE A 87 -11.63 8.82 17.94
C PHE A 87 -11.61 10.13 18.74
N GLU A 88 -11.29 10.10 20.02
CA GLU A 88 -11.18 11.30 20.86
C GLU A 88 -10.17 12.33 20.30
N LEU A 89 -9.13 11.86 19.63
CA LEU A 89 -8.12 12.71 19.00
C LEU A 89 -8.58 13.28 17.64
N LEU A 90 -9.57 12.65 17.02
CA LEU A 90 -10.02 12.97 15.67
C LEU A 90 -11.34 13.75 15.65
N LYS A 91 -12.13 13.64 16.71
CA LYS A 91 -13.43 14.29 16.84
C LYS A 91 -13.31 15.81 16.59
N ASP A 92 -14.25 16.35 15.80
CA ASP A 92 -14.34 17.76 15.43
C ASP A 92 -13.12 18.32 14.65
N GLU A 93 -12.15 17.48 14.30
CA GLU A 93 -11.00 17.87 13.47
C GLU A 93 -11.38 17.91 11.99
N ASN A 94 -10.62 18.71 11.24
CA ASN A 94 -10.76 18.78 9.78
C ASN A 94 -10.03 17.60 9.12
N PRO A 95 -10.72 16.68 8.41
CA PRO A 95 -10.13 15.50 7.82
C PRO A 95 -9.11 15.78 6.71
N THR A 96 -9.12 16.97 6.11
CA THR A 96 -8.17 17.34 5.06
C THR A 96 -6.78 17.70 5.60
N ARG A 97 -6.63 17.85 6.92
CA ARG A 97 -5.34 18.06 7.59
C ARG A 97 -4.63 16.74 7.88
N ILE A 98 -4.48 15.90 6.85
CA ILE A 98 -4.05 14.50 6.96
C ILE A 98 -2.76 14.36 7.74
N GLU A 99 -1.69 15.07 7.35
CA GLU A 99 -0.40 14.99 8.05
C GLU A 99 -0.50 15.47 9.50
N HIS A 100 -1.27 16.53 9.77
CA HIS A 100 -1.49 17.01 11.14
C HIS A 100 -2.16 15.94 12.01
N LEU A 101 -3.20 15.29 11.51
CA LEU A 101 -3.92 14.24 12.23
C LEU A 101 -3.06 13.00 12.40
N TRP A 102 -2.28 12.63 11.39
CA TRP A 102 -1.29 11.58 11.47
C TRP A 102 -0.32 11.82 12.63
N GLN A 103 0.27 13.02 12.68
CA GLN A 103 1.22 13.39 13.73
C GLN A 103 0.55 13.50 15.11
N LYS A 104 -0.69 13.99 15.16
CA LYS A 104 -1.47 14.09 16.41
C LYS A 104 -1.69 12.72 17.03
N VAL A 105 -2.14 11.73 16.26
CA VAL A 105 -2.32 10.35 16.74
C VAL A 105 -0.98 9.71 17.10
N TYR A 106 0.01 9.78 16.22
CA TYR A 106 1.31 9.14 16.41
C TYR A 106 2.06 9.66 17.65
N ARG A 107 1.97 10.97 17.93
CA ARG A 107 2.71 11.62 19.02
C ARG A 107 1.96 11.67 20.35
N SER A 108 0.63 11.51 20.33
CA SER A 108 -0.18 11.58 21.56
C SER A 108 0.05 10.41 22.52
N HIS A 109 0.48 9.25 22.01
CA HIS A 109 0.75 8.06 22.79
C HIS A 109 2.25 7.76 22.81
N ARG A 110 2.98 8.51 23.65
CA ARG A 110 4.45 8.45 23.72
C ARG A 110 5.01 7.03 23.77
N ASP A 111 4.45 6.20 24.64
CA ASP A 111 4.97 4.85 24.92
C ASP A 111 4.48 3.79 23.90
N MET A 112 3.49 4.14 23.07
CA MET A 112 2.94 3.27 22.00
C MET A 112 3.43 3.66 20.60
N ARG A 113 4.28 4.70 20.50
CA ARG A 113 4.78 5.18 19.23
C ARG A 113 5.61 4.11 18.54
N GLY A 114 5.33 3.88 17.25
CA GLY A 114 6.05 2.90 16.42
C GLY A 114 5.60 1.45 16.58
N GLY A 115 4.80 1.10 17.56
CA GLY A 115 4.29 -0.27 17.71
C GLY A 115 3.29 -0.66 16.61
N PRO A 116 3.20 -1.98 16.28
CA PRO A 116 2.35 -2.45 15.16
C PRO A 116 0.89 -2.05 15.33
N PHE A 117 0.31 -2.22 16.52
CA PHE A 117 -1.10 -1.89 16.75
C PHE A 117 -1.42 -0.42 16.45
N MET A 118 -0.58 0.50 16.94
CA MET A 118 -0.79 1.92 16.69
C MET A 118 -0.58 2.28 15.22
N VAL A 119 0.47 1.78 14.59
CA VAL A 119 0.80 2.18 13.21
C VAL A 119 -0.17 1.57 12.20
N HIS A 120 -0.63 0.32 12.39
CA HIS A 120 -1.66 -0.26 11.53
C HIS A 120 -3.01 0.45 11.67
N CYS A 121 -3.41 0.82 12.91
CA CYS A 121 -4.59 1.65 13.14
C CYS A 121 -4.46 3.00 12.42
N LEU A 122 -3.30 3.64 12.54
CA LEU A 122 -3.01 4.92 11.89
C LEU A 122 -2.99 4.80 10.37
N SER A 123 -2.53 3.67 9.82
CA SER A 123 -2.59 3.39 8.37
C SER A 123 -4.02 3.42 7.84
N ALA A 124 -4.94 2.77 8.55
CA ALA A 124 -6.34 2.75 8.14
C ALA A 124 -7.01 4.13 8.27
N ILE A 125 -6.69 4.87 9.33
CA ILE A 125 -7.16 6.26 9.49
C ILE A 125 -6.64 7.13 8.35
N ASP A 126 -5.36 7.04 8.02
CA ASP A 126 -4.71 7.78 6.92
C ASP A 126 -5.39 7.49 5.57
N MET A 127 -5.63 6.21 5.24
CA MET A 127 -6.35 5.81 4.02
C MET A 127 -7.74 6.45 3.97
N ALA A 128 -8.49 6.40 5.08
CA ALA A 128 -9.84 6.98 5.15
C ALA A 128 -9.82 8.51 5.00
N LEU A 129 -8.82 9.21 5.54
CA LEU A 129 -8.66 10.65 5.38
C LEU A 129 -8.30 11.04 3.95
N TRP A 130 -7.44 10.26 3.27
CA TRP A 130 -7.16 10.45 1.85
C TRP A 130 -8.39 10.19 0.98
N ASP A 131 -9.18 9.16 1.32
CA ASP A 131 -10.44 8.83 0.64
C ASP A 131 -11.45 9.99 0.75
N ILE A 132 -11.65 10.53 1.97
CA ILE A 132 -12.49 11.72 2.19
C ILE A 132 -11.98 12.90 1.35
N THR A 133 -10.69 13.18 1.40
CA THR A 133 -10.10 14.33 0.72
C THR A 133 -10.28 14.25 -0.79
N GLY A 134 -10.00 13.06 -1.37
CA GLY A 134 -10.22 12.85 -2.80
C GLY A 134 -11.70 12.94 -3.21
N LYS A 135 -12.61 12.39 -2.40
CA LYS A 135 -14.08 12.53 -2.62
C LYS A 135 -14.54 13.98 -2.52
N LEU A 136 -14.04 14.72 -1.54
CA LEU A 136 -14.38 16.12 -1.34
C LEU A 136 -13.98 16.98 -2.55
N TRP A 137 -12.82 16.70 -3.13
CA TRP A 137 -12.31 17.44 -4.30
C TRP A 137 -12.71 16.83 -5.65
N GLY A 138 -13.37 15.66 -5.64
CA GLY A 138 -13.85 15.01 -6.85
C GLY A 138 -12.73 14.39 -7.70
N VAL A 139 -11.59 14.02 -7.09
CA VAL A 139 -10.43 13.49 -7.80
C VAL A 139 -9.91 12.19 -7.16
N PRO A 140 -9.28 11.30 -7.94
CA PRO A 140 -8.56 10.15 -7.39
C PRO A 140 -7.38 10.58 -6.52
N VAL A 141 -7.07 9.80 -5.47
CA VAL A 141 -6.02 10.14 -4.50
C VAL A 141 -4.66 10.37 -5.17
N TYR A 142 -4.25 9.57 -6.16
CA TYR A 142 -2.96 9.77 -6.82
C TYR A 142 -2.80 11.17 -7.46
N ARG A 143 -3.90 11.84 -7.84
CA ARG A 143 -3.88 13.24 -8.32
C ARG A 143 -3.43 14.21 -7.25
N LEU A 144 -3.83 13.95 -6.00
CA LEU A 144 -3.42 14.76 -4.83
C LEU A 144 -1.98 14.51 -4.41
N LEU A 145 -1.43 13.36 -4.80
CA LEU A 145 -0.03 12.98 -4.51
C LEU A 145 0.99 13.56 -5.52
N GLY A 146 0.52 14.35 -6.48
CA GLY A 146 1.35 14.96 -7.52
C GLY A 146 1.05 14.46 -8.93
N GLY A 147 0.09 13.56 -9.09
CA GLY A 147 -0.30 12.94 -10.35
C GLY A 147 0.46 11.64 -10.64
N PRO A 148 0.02 10.88 -11.65
CA PRO A 148 0.59 9.58 -11.94
C PRO A 148 1.93 9.71 -12.67
N CYS A 149 2.91 8.91 -12.28
CA CYS A 149 4.20 8.74 -12.96
C CYS A 149 4.11 7.68 -14.08
N ARG A 150 3.00 6.96 -14.18
CA ARG A 150 2.76 5.87 -15.15
C ARG A 150 1.28 5.75 -15.49
N ASP A 151 0.98 5.16 -16.64
CA ASP A 151 -0.40 4.97 -17.10
C ASP A 151 -1.01 3.65 -16.60
N LYS A 152 -0.17 2.68 -16.24
CA LYS A 152 -0.56 1.38 -15.66
C LYS A 152 0.51 0.85 -14.70
N ILE A 153 0.11 -0.02 -13.77
CA ILE A 153 0.94 -0.50 -12.67
C ILE A 153 1.23 -1.99 -12.87
N ARG A 154 2.51 -2.37 -13.00
CA ARG A 154 2.92 -3.77 -13.07
C ARG A 154 2.61 -4.48 -11.76
N CYS A 155 1.98 -5.68 -11.84
CA CYS A 155 1.51 -6.44 -10.67
C CYS A 155 2.01 -7.89 -10.67
N TYR A 156 2.01 -8.52 -9.49
CA TYR A 156 2.18 -9.95 -9.25
C TYR A 156 1.31 -10.41 -8.06
N PRO A 157 0.99 -11.72 -7.91
CA PRO A 157 1.21 -12.80 -8.85
C PRO A 157 0.21 -12.76 -10.02
N ASN A 158 0.65 -13.20 -11.20
CA ASN A 158 -0.17 -13.40 -12.39
C ASN A 158 0.55 -14.29 -13.40
N ALA A 159 0.02 -14.45 -14.62
CA ALA A 159 0.63 -15.28 -15.66
C ALA A 159 2.02 -14.81 -16.12
N LYS A 160 2.38 -13.55 -15.89
CA LYS A 160 3.67 -12.92 -16.27
C LYS A 160 4.63 -12.72 -15.11
N ALA A 161 4.15 -12.92 -13.87
CA ALA A 161 4.95 -12.76 -12.67
C ALA A 161 4.48 -13.73 -11.58
N TYR A 162 5.35 -14.64 -11.16
CA TYR A 162 5.05 -15.73 -10.26
C TYR A 162 5.78 -15.57 -8.93
N LYS A 163 5.05 -15.67 -7.81
CA LYS A 163 5.62 -15.71 -6.44
C LYS A 163 5.55 -17.14 -5.92
N GLN A 164 6.70 -17.66 -5.49
CA GLN A 164 6.84 -18.93 -4.80
C GLN A 164 7.25 -18.67 -3.36
N ALA A 165 6.35 -18.88 -2.43
CA ALA A 165 6.70 -18.84 -1.02
C ALA A 165 7.46 -20.12 -0.61
N ALA A 166 8.37 -19.98 0.36
CA ALA A 166 9.03 -21.12 0.97
C ALA A 166 8.00 -22.10 1.54
N GLY A 167 6.87 -21.57 2.00
CA GLY A 167 5.78 -22.28 2.65
C GLY A 167 6.17 -22.65 4.09
N GLY A 168 5.25 -22.63 5.04
CA GLY A 168 5.52 -22.96 6.45
C GLY A 168 4.60 -24.07 6.96
N PRO A 169 4.70 -24.54 8.17
CA PRO A 169 5.61 -24.16 9.25
C PRO A 169 6.94 -24.91 9.15
N TYR A 170 7.98 -24.21 9.49
CA TYR A 170 9.32 -24.78 9.35
C TYR A 170 10.05 -24.90 10.66
N PRO A 171 10.73 -26.00 10.89
CA PRO A 171 12.17 -25.95 10.87
C PRO A 171 12.65 -26.46 9.53
N PHE A 172 13.18 -25.60 8.70
CA PHE A 172 14.15 -26.09 7.73
C PHE A 172 15.37 -26.56 8.51
N ALA A 173 15.49 -27.85 8.63
CA ALA A 173 16.70 -28.44 9.16
C ALA A 173 17.89 -28.25 8.20
N GLY A 174 17.61 -27.72 6.99
CA GLY A 174 18.62 -27.52 5.95
C GLY A 174 19.19 -28.82 5.39
N THR A 175 18.43 -29.90 5.48
CA THR A 175 18.86 -31.18 4.91
C THR A 175 18.92 -31.06 3.40
N PRO A 176 19.83 -31.81 2.74
CA PRO A 176 19.94 -31.84 1.28
C PRO A 176 18.57 -32.13 0.60
N LYS A 177 17.74 -32.97 1.22
CA LYS A 177 16.40 -33.32 0.71
C LYS A 177 15.44 -32.11 0.75
N GLU A 178 15.45 -31.32 1.82
CA GLU A 178 14.60 -30.14 1.95
C GLU A 178 15.01 -29.05 0.97
N ILE A 179 16.32 -28.80 0.82
CA ILE A 179 16.83 -27.85 -0.16
C ILE A 179 16.49 -28.28 -1.58
N ALA A 180 16.68 -29.56 -1.92
CA ALA A 180 16.33 -30.10 -3.24
C ALA A 180 14.83 -29.94 -3.54
N ALA A 181 13.95 -30.19 -2.58
CA ALA A 181 12.50 -30.00 -2.73
C ALA A 181 12.11 -28.51 -2.98
N LEU A 182 12.78 -27.55 -2.34
CA LEU A 182 12.59 -26.12 -2.63
C LEU A 182 13.09 -25.75 -4.03
N VAL A 183 14.27 -26.24 -4.43
CA VAL A 183 14.82 -26.00 -5.77
C VAL A 183 13.88 -26.56 -6.84
N GLU A 184 13.31 -27.75 -6.64
CA GLU A 184 12.33 -28.35 -7.57
C GLU A 184 11.07 -27.49 -7.71
N ARG A 185 10.51 -27.00 -6.60
CA ARG A 185 9.36 -26.09 -6.62
C ARG A 185 9.66 -24.78 -7.37
N ILE A 186 10.86 -24.25 -7.21
CA ILE A 186 11.32 -23.05 -7.91
C ILE A 186 11.47 -23.33 -9.41
N ALA A 187 12.07 -24.46 -9.77
CA ALA A 187 12.19 -24.90 -11.17
C ALA A 187 10.82 -25.04 -11.82
N ASP A 188 9.84 -25.60 -11.12
CA ASP A 188 8.46 -25.72 -11.62
C ASP A 188 7.76 -24.35 -11.72
N GLY A 189 8.02 -23.43 -10.80
CA GLY A 189 7.58 -22.05 -10.90
C GLY A 189 8.12 -21.35 -12.15
N ARG A 190 9.42 -21.49 -12.42
CA ARG A 190 10.06 -20.97 -13.63
C ARG A 190 9.45 -21.55 -14.91
N LYS A 191 9.14 -22.86 -14.95
CA LYS A 191 8.44 -23.48 -16.08
C LYS A 191 7.04 -22.87 -16.29
N LYS A 192 6.31 -22.61 -15.20
CA LYS A 192 4.95 -22.03 -15.26
C LYS A 192 4.96 -20.61 -15.81
N VAL A 193 5.87 -19.76 -15.34
CA VAL A 193 5.91 -18.34 -15.73
C VAL A 193 6.64 -18.13 -17.07
N GLY A 194 7.36 -19.14 -17.54
CA GLY A 194 8.17 -19.08 -18.76
C GLY A 194 9.46 -18.26 -18.64
N PRO A 195 10.30 -18.24 -19.68
CA PRO A 195 11.63 -17.61 -19.61
C PRO A 195 11.57 -16.08 -19.44
N GLU A 196 10.54 -15.43 -20.01
CA GLU A 196 10.38 -13.97 -19.97
C GLU A 196 9.64 -13.46 -18.71
N GLY A 197 9.03 -14.36 -17.94
CA GLY A 197 8.24 -13.99 -16.77
C GLY A 197 9.10 -13.65 -15.56
N ALA A 198 8.62 -12.74 -14.71
CA ALA A 198 9.27 -12.45 -13.43
C ALA A 198 9.02 -13.60 -12.44
N MET A 199 10.04 -14.02 -11.72
CA MET A 199 9.93 -15.01 -10.66
C MET A 199 10.46 -14.45 -9.35
N ILE A 200 9.65 -14.55 -8.29
CA ILE A 200 9.95 -14.07 -6.95
C ILE A 200 9.99 -15.28 -6.02
N PHE A 201 10.98 -15.34 -5.14
CA PHE A 201 10.99 -16.32 -4.06
C PHE A 201 10.88 -15.61 -2.72
N ASP A 202 9.86 -15.97 -1.96
CA ASP A 202 9.57 -15.43 -0.64
C ASP A 202 10.00 -16.44 0.43
N ALA A 203 10.99 -16.07 1.22
CA ALA A 203 11.51 -16.92 2.30
C ALA A 203 10.68 -16.81 3.59
N HIS A 204 9.77 -15.84 3.71
CA HIS A 204 8.93 -15.61 4.90
C HIS A 204 9.72 -15.62 6.21
N CYS A 205 10.92 -15.09 6.23
CA CYS A 205 11.84 -15.11 7.39
C CYS A 205 12.12 -16.48 8.01
N CYS A 206 11.64 -17.58 7.41
CA CYS A 206 11.70 -18.90 8.04
C CYS A 206 12.95 -19.72 7.72
N LEU A 207 13.87 -19.21 6.90
CA LEU A 207 15.11 -19.87 6.55
C LEU A 207 16.28 -19.27 7.33
N PRO A 208 16.97 -20.06 8.17
CA PRO A 208 18.19 -19.58 8.81
C PRO A 208 19.23 -19.09 7.78
N PRO A 209 20.00 -18.03 8.05
CA PRO A 209 20.91 -17.42 7.08
C PRO A 209 21.84 -18.40 6.36
N PRO A 210 22.47 -19.39 7.02
CA PRO A 210 23.32 -20.36 6.31
C PRO A 210 22.57 -21.21 5.29
N ILE A 211 21.32 -21.57 5.59
CA ILE A 211 20.45 -22.36 4.70
C ILE A 211 19.99 -21.51 3.53
N LEU A 212 19.58 -20.26 3.79
CA LEU A 212 19.17 -19.32 2.73
C LEU A 212 20.32 -19.05 1.76
N ILE A 213 21.56 -18.87 2.25
CA ILE A 213 22.75 -18.68 1.41
C ILE A 213 22.97 -19.90 0.51
N GLN A 214 22.87 -21.12 1.06
CA GLN A 214 23.00 -22.35 0.29
C GLN A 214 21.91 -22.49 -0.76
N LEU A 215 20.65 -22.22 -0.39
CA LEU A 215 19.51 -22.24 -1.31
C LEU A 215 19.68 -21.20 -2.41
N ALA A 216 20.05 -19.97 -2.06
CA ALA A 216 20.26 -18.88 -3.02
C ALA A 216 21.28 -19.25 -4.10
N GLY A 217 22.37 -19.91 -3.72
CA GLY A 217 23.33 -20.45 -4.69
C GLY A 217 22.73 -21.51 -5.62
N ALA A 218 21.89 -22.40 -5.10
CA ALA A 218 21.26 -23.46 -5.87
C ALA A 218 20.16 -22.95 -6.83
N ILE A 219 19.48 -21.85 -6.48
CA ILE A 219 18.38 -21.29 -7.29
C ILE A 219 18.83 -20.16 -8.24
N GLN A 220 20.07 -19.72 -8.16
CA GLN A 220 20.61 -18.68 -9.05
C GLN A 220 20.35 -18.93 -10.55
N PRO A 221 20.43 -20.18 -11.08
CA PRO A 221 20.14 -20.46 -12.48
C PRO A 221 18.69 -20.23 -12.95
N TYR A 222 17.77 -19.94 -12.02
CA TYR A 222 16.36 -19.75 -12.32
C TYR A 222 15.97 -18.27 -12.47
N ASP A 223 16.91 -17.34 -12.57
CA ASP A 223 16.68 -15.91 -12.82
C ASP A 223 15.63 -15.31 -11.88
N ILE A 224 15.84 -15.47 -10.57
CA ILE A 224 14.95 -14.92 -9.54
C ILE A 224 15.07 -13.40 -9.53
N LEU A 225 13.94 -12.70 -9.69
CA LEU A 225 13.87 -11.24 -9.69
C LEU A 225 14.34 -10.66 -8.34
N PHE A 226 13.88 -11.25 -7.24
CA PHE A 226 14.35 -10.95 -5.89
C PHE A 226 13.98 -12.06 -4.90
N LEU A 227 14.76 -12.12 -3.79
CA LEU A 227 14.44 -12.89 -2.60
C LEU A 227 13.75 -11.97 -1.59
N GLU A 228 12.53 -12.33 -1.23
CA GLU A 228 11.68 -11.61 -0.29
C GLU A 228 11.83 -12.17 1.12
N GLU A 229 11.71 -11.30 2.14
CA GLU A 229 11.74 -11.66 3.56
C GLU A 229 12.90 -12.58 3.97
N VAL A 230 14.11 -12.17 3.62
CA VAL A 230 15.34 -12.98 3.80
C VAL A 230 15.75 -13.19 5.26
N ALA A 231 15.25 -12.36 6.19
CA ALA A 231 15.47 -12.48 7.63
C ALA A 231 14.42 -11.68 8.41
N VAL A 232 14.21 -12.05 9.67
CA VAL A 232 13.36 -11.31 10.61
C VAL A 232 13.90 -9.89 10.80
N PRO A 233 13.06 -8.82 10.73
CA PRO A 233 13.48 -7.44 10.98
C PRO A 233 14.14 -7.23 12.36
N GLY A 234 14.90 -6.16 12.49
CA GLY A 234 15.48 -5.69 13.75
C GLY A 234 16.99 -6.01 13.95
N ASN A 235 17.58 -6.90 13.13
CA ASN A 235 19.03 -7.13 13.16
C ASN A 235 19.66 -6.85 11.80
N ILE A 236 20.08 -5.62 11.59
CA ILE A 236 20.65 -5.15 10.32
C ILE A 236 21.94 -5.90 9.91
N GLU A 237 22.73 -6.41 10.86
CA GLU A 237 23.96 -7.13 10.59
C GLU A 237 23.70 -8.47 9.88
N VAL A 238 22.54 -9.08 10.11
CA VAL A 238 22.13 -10.28 9.37
C VAL A 238 21.91 -9.96 7.90
N PHE A 239 21.21 -8.85 7.60
CA PHE A 239 20.96 -8.40 6.22
C PHE A 239 22.27 -8.05 5.50
N LYS A 240 23.20 -7.36 6.18
CA LYS A 240 24.54 -7.06 5.63
C LYS A 240 25.28 -8.34 5.25
N ARG A 241 25.31 -9.32 6.15
CA ARG A 241 25.95 -10.62 5.89
C ARG A 241 25.29 -11.36 4.72
N LEU A 242 23.96 -11.35 4.62
CA LEU A 242 23.24 -11.97 3.51
C LEU A 242 23.56 -11.26 2.20
N LYS A 243 23.58 -9.93 2.20
CA LYS A 243 23.91 -9.11 1.02
C LYS A 243 25.32 -9.37 0.48
N GLU A 244 26.29 -9.62 1.35
CA GLU A 244 27.66 -9.93 0.96
C GLU A 244 27.78 -11.30 0.26
N GLN A 245 26.91 -12.26 0.60
CA GLN A 245 27.03 -13.66 0.18
C GLN A 245 26.01 -14.08 -0.90
N ILE A 246 24.90 -13.36 -1.03
CA ILE A 246 23.84 -13.67 -1.98
C ILE A 246 23.91 -12.72 -3.17
N ARG A 247 23.92 -13.28 -4.40
CA ARG A 247 23.93 -12.51 -5.65
C ARG A 247 22.57 -12.11 -6.17
N ILE A 248 21.53 -12.85 -5.77
CA ILE A 248 20.14 -12.53 -6.10
C ILE A 248 19.73 -11.25 -5.34
N PRO A 249 19.03 -10.29 -5.96
CA PRO A 249 18.55 -9.09 -5.26
C PRO A 249 17.75 -9.43 -4.00
N LEU A 250 18.00 -8.72 -2.91
CA LEU A 250 17.33 -8.92 -1.63
C LEU A 250 16.21 -7.89 -1.45
N ALA A 251 15.04 -8.34 -0.97
CA ALA A 251 13.89 -7.51 -0.69
C ALA A 251 13.36 -7.74 0.73
N THR A 252 12.91 -6.67 1.38
CA THR A 252 12.24 -6.69 2.68
C THR A 252 11.48 -5.39 2.94
N GLY A 253 10.66 -5.35 4.00
CA GLY A 253 10.00 -4.12 4.44
C GLY A 253 8.53 -4.28 4.82
N GLU A 254 7.89 -5.40 4.55
CA GLU A 254 6.48 -5.60 4.85
C GLU A 254 6.15 -5.61 6.35
N ARG A 255 7.11 -6.05 7.17
CA ARG A 255 6.99 -6.09 8.64
C ARG A 255 7.52 -4.85 9.32
N ASP A 256 8.09 -3.90 8.56
CA ASP A 256 8.63 -2.64 9.07
C ASP A 256 7.62 -1.50 8.97
N ARG A 257 7.71 -0.52 9.88
CA ARG A 257 6.76 0.58 10.00
C ARG A 257 7.48 1.91 9.86
N THR A 258 6.82 2.82 9.18
CA THR A 258 7.30 4.19 9.02
C THR A 258 8.68 4.32 8.36
N ILE A 259 9.07 5.54 8.07
CA ILE A 259 10.41 5.84 7.52
C ILE A 259 11.55 5.44 8.46
N TRP A 260 11.31 5.41 9.77
CA TRP A 260 12.39 5.19 10.75
C TRP A 260 12.86 3.74 10.81
N GLU A 261 11.95 2.77 10.62
CA GLU A 261 12.32 1.35 10.57
C GLU A 261 12.90 0.97 9.19
N MET A 262 12.51 1.68 8.11
CA MET A 262 13.02 1.46 6.75
C MET A 262 14.42 2.06 6.52
N LEU A 263 14.73 3.18 7.16
CA LEU A 263 15.97 3.93 6.93
C LEU A 263 17.26 3.11 7.14
N PRO A 264 17.40 2.27 8.18
CA PRO A 264 18.64 1.50 8.40
C PRO A 264 19.02 0.59 7.23
N TYR A 265 18.05 -0.06 6.56
CA TYR A 265 18.34 -0.91 5.40
C TYR A 265 18.96 -0.12 4.25
N LEU A 266 18.48 1.10 4.03
CA LEU A 266 18.95 1.99 2.98
C LEU A 266 20.34 2.57 3.31
N GLN A 267 20.55 2.99 4.56
CA GLN A 267 21.84 3.52 5.02
C GLN A 267 22.96 2.48 4.91
N GLU A 268 22.69 1.25 5.33
CA GLU A 268 23.63 0.14 5.28
C GLU A 268 23.71 -0.54 3.90
N ARG A 269 22.85 -0.15 2.95
CA ARG A 269 22.82 -0.70 1.59
C ARG A 269 22.72 -2.23 1.55
N CYS A 270 22.00 -2.80 2.48
CA CYS A 270 21.90 -4.23 2.67
C CYS A 270 20.70 -4.88 2.01
N ILE A 271 19.93 -4.11 1.25
CA ILE A 271 18.83 -4.56 0.39
C ILE A 271 18.88 -3.88 -0.98
N ASP A 272 18.21 -4.46 -1.96
CA ASP A 272 18.10 -3.94 -3.32
C ASP A 272 16.70 -3.42 -3.64
N ILE A 273 15.69 -3.91 -2.93
CA ILE A 273 14.27 -3.60 -3.14
C ILE A 273 13.61 -3.42 -1.79
N LEU A 274 12.79 -2.39 -1.67
CA LEU A 274 12.03 -2.12 -0.45
C LEU A 274 10.55 -2.45 -0.66
N GLN A 275 9.94 -3.18 0.29
CA GLN A 275 8.59 -3.73 0.20
C GLN A 275 7.64 -3.20 1.29
N PRO A 276 7.44 -1.88 1.41
CA PRO A 276 6.52 -1.34 2.40
C PRO A 276 5.09 -1.82 2.12
N ASP A 277 4.33 -2.13 3.17
CA ASP A 277 2.90 -2.39 3.07
C ASP A 277 2.11 -1.15 3.51
N CYS A 278 1.18 -0.68 2.68
CA CYS A 278 0.38 0.52 2.96
C CYS A 278 -0.44 0.39 4.25
N GLY A 279 -0.88 -0.82 4.61
CA GLY A 279 -1.58 -1.10 5.85
C GLY A 279 -0.69 -1.15 7.10
N HIS A 280 0.61 -1.38 6.92
CA HIS A 280 1.55 -1.59 8.03
C HIS A 280 2.44 -0.37 8.31
N THR A 281 2.75 0.43 7.28
CA THR A 281 3.75 1.50 7.39
C THR A 281 3.24 2.82 7.95
N GLY A 282 1.93 3.01 8.06
CA GLY A 282 1.31 4.29 8.44
C GLY A 282 0.53 4.94 7.30
N GLY A 283 0.04 4.15 6.34
CA GLY A 283 -0.85 4.56 5.26
C GLY A 283 -0.14 5.19 4.06
N ILE A 284 -0.94 5.80 3.20
CA ILE A 284 -0.50 6.47 1.96
C ILE A 284 0.53 7.57 2.26
N SER A 285 0.34 8.32 3.35
CA SER A 285 1.26 9.39 3.76
C SER A 285 2.67 8.88 4.04
N GLN A 286 2.80 7.73 4.71
CA GLN A 286 4.11 7.12 4.97
C GLN A 286 4.67 6.43 3.72
N MET A 287 3.85 5.73 2.95
CA MET A 287 4.26 5.14 1.66
C MET A 287 4.95 6.18 0.78
N ARG A 288 4.39 7.38 0.69
CA ARG A 288 4.98 8.48 -0.08
C ARG A 288 6.34 8.94 0.46
N LYS A 289 6.48 9.04 1.79
CA LYS A 289 7.74 9.41 2.44
C LYS A 289 8.80 8.34 2.26
N ILE A 290 8.42 7.06 2.42
CA ILE A 290 9.29 5.91 2.18
C ILE A 290 9.74 5.87 0.72
N ALA A 291 8.84 6.14 -0.23
CA ALA A 291 9.15 6.19 -1.65
C ALA A 291 10.21 7.26 -1.97
N ALA A 292 10.05 8.48 -1.43
CA ALA A 292 11.02 9.56 -1.62
C ALA A 292 12.38 9.25 -0.96
N LEU A 293 12.36 8.60 0.20
CA LEU A 293 13.57 8.15 0.88
C LEU A 293 14.29 7.07 0.07
N ALA A 294 13.59 6.04 -0.40
CA ALA A 294 14.15 4.96 -1.20
C ALA A 294 14.70 5.46 -2.55
N GLU A 295 14.02 6.43 -3.18
CA GLU A 295 14.46 7.07 -4.41
C GLU A 295 15.84 7.75 -4.25
N ALA A 296 16.07 8.43 -3.11
CA ALA A 296 17.36 9.07 -2.81
C ALA A 296 18.51 8.05 -2.68
N TYR A 297 18.21 6.79 -2.36
CA TYR A 297 19.17 5.68 -2.31
C TYR A 297 19.18 4.81 -3.56
N HIS A 298 18.41 5.15 -4.59
CA HIS A 298 18.21 4.35 -5.81
C HIS A 298 17.67 2.94 -5.56
N VAL A 299 16.87 2.75 -4.52
CA VAL A 299 16.20 1.49 -4.18
C VAL A 299 14.75 1.54 -4.66
N PRO A 300 14.34 0.70 -5.62
CA PRO A 300 12.95 0.67 -6.10
C PRO A 300 12.00 0.06 -5.07
N LEU A 301 10.73 0.48 -5.14
CA LEU A 301 9.67 -0.13 -4.36
C LEU A 301 9.03 -1.33 -5.08
N ALA A 302 8.78 -2.40 -4.33
CA ALA A 302 7.91 -3.51 -4.70
C ALA A 302 6.94 -3.81 -3.56
N PRO A 303 5.92 -2.97 -3.30
CA PRO A 303 5.12 -3.05 -2.08
C PRO A 303 4.43 -4.39 -1.91
N HIS A 304 4.51 -4.93 -0.69
CA HIS A 304 3.70 -6.04 -0.21
C HIS A 304 2.24 -5.64 -0.09
N CYS A 305 1.32 -6.58 -0.30
CA CYS A 305 -0.09 -6.35 -0.03
C CYS A 305 -0.89 -7.64 0.13
N THR A 306 -1.34 -7.92 1.35
CA THR A 306 -2.34 -8.96 1.67
C THR A 306 -3.66 -8.36 2.14
N MET A 307 -3.93 -7.12 1.79
CA MET A 307 -5.17 -6.41 2.09
C MET A 307 -6.30 -6.81 1.12
N SER A 308 -7.53 -6.37 1.44
CA SER A 308 -8.65 -6.43 0.50
C SER A 308 -8.45 -5.43 -0.66
N PHE A 309 -9.41 -5.38 -1.59
CA PHE A 309 -9.35 -4.41 -2.68
C PHE A 309 -9.32 -2.95 -2.20
N LEU A 310 -9.79 -2.64 -0.98
CA LEU A 310 -9.68 -1.30 -0.42
C LEU A 310 -8.21 -0.92 -0.15
N GLY A 311 -7.51 -1.73 0.66
CA GLY A 311 -6.13 -1.46 0.99
C GLY A 311 -5.19 -1.61 -0.20
N LEU A 312 -5.42 -2.60 -1.07
CA LEU A 312 -4.68 -2.74 -2.32
C LEU A 312 -4.86 -1.50 -3.20
N THR A 313 -6.08 -0.96 -3.32
CA THR A 313 -6.29 0.27 -4.10
C THR A 313 -5.58 1.48 -3.49
N ALA A 314 -5.53 1.57 -2.15
CA ALA A 314 -4.73 2.60 -1.49
C ALA A 314 -3.24 2.49 -1.84
N SER A 315 -2.69 1.27 -1.88
CA SER A 315 -1.32 1.01 -2.35
C SER A 315 -1.13 1.40 -3.82
N LEU A 316 -2.09 1.05 -4.70
CA LEU A 316 -2.05 1.43 -6.12
C LEU A 316 -2.03 2.95 -6.30
N HIS A 317 -2.77 3.72 -5.51
CA HIS A 317 -2.69 5.19 -5.53
C HIS A 317 -1.29 5.70 -5.16
N ALA A 318 -0.68 5.14 -4.12
CA ALA A 318 0.65 5.53 -3.69
C ALA A 318 1.70 5.23 -4.77
N VAL A 319 1.69 4.00 -5.33
CA VAL A 319 2.68 3.61 -6.36
C VAL A 319 2.43 4.26 -7.72
N ALA A 320 1.19 4.66 -8.03
CA ALA A 320 0.91 5.44 -9.23
C ALA A 320 1.72 6.74 -9.27
N ALA A 321 1.91 7.38 -8.10
CA ALA A 321 2.64 8.63 -7.92
C ALA A 321 4.10 8.44 -7.46
N THR A 322 4.64 7.22 -7.47
CA THR A 322 6.01 6.89 -7.06
C THR A 322 6.91 6.75 -8.28
N PRO A 323 7.95 7.58 -8.49
CA PRO A 323 8.82 7.49 -9.66
C PRO A 323 9.57 6.15 -9.73
N LEU A 324 10.29 5.79 -8.67
CA LEU A 324 11.11 4.58 -8.61
C LEU A 324 10.33 3.39 -8.05
N PHE A 325 9.69 2.65 -8.94
CA PHE A 325 8.80 1.52 -8.65
C PHE A 325 9.12 0.33 -9.54
N LEU A 326 9.10 -0.87 -9.00
CA LEU A 326 9.39 -2.11 -9.72
C LEU A 326 8.11 -2.90 -10.05
N ILE A 327 7.34 -3.29 -9.03
CA ILE A 327 6.18 -4.15 -9.17
C ILE A 327 5.32 -4.12 -7.90
N GLN A 328 4.00 -4.26 -8.00
CA GLN A 328 3.05 -4.28 -6.87
C GLN A 328 2.54 -5.70 -6.63
N GLU A 329 2.57 -6.16 -5.39
CA GLU A 329 1.83 -7.35 -5.01
C GLU A 329 0.32 -7.09 -5.05
N ALA A 330 -0.42 -7.93 -5.79
CA ALA A 330 -1.84 -7.69 -6.05
C ALA A 330 -2.61 -9.00 -6.24
N TYR A 331 -3.15 -9.55 -5.18
CA TYR A 331 -4.06 -10.69 -5.25
C TYR A 331 -5.45 -10.25 -5.71
N THR A 332 -5.85 -10.69 -6.90
CA THR A 332 -7.08 -10.24 -7.57
C THR A 332 -8.19 -11.28 -7.59
N ASP A 333 -7.94 -12.49 -7.12
CA ASP A 333 -8.86 -13.64 -7.11
C ASP A 333 -9.83 -13.66 -5.92
N GLY A 334 -9.72 -12.67 -5.00
CA GLY A 334 -10.60 -12.54 -3.85
C GLY A 334 -10.32 -13.54 -2.71
N HIS A 335 -9.23 -14.33 -2.76
CA HIS A 335 -8.92 -15.28 -1.69
C HIS A 335 -8.54 -14.59 -0.38
N ILE A 336 -8.00 -13.37 -0.43
CA ILE A 336 -7.66 -12.58 0.77
C ILE A 336 -8.94 -12.08 1.46
N MET A 337 -9.93 -11.61 0.68
CA MET A 337 -11.24 -11.17 1.16
C MET A 337 -12.27 -11.32 0.04
N PRO A 338 -13.52 -11.71 0.33
CA PRO A 338 -14.57 -11.79 -0.67
C PRO A 338 -14.70 -10.48 -1.47
N SER A 339 -14.69 -10.58 -2.79
CA SER A 339 -14.71 -9.44 -3.71
C SER A 339 -15.93 -8.53 -3.55
N GLY A 340 -17.04 -9.05 -3.00
CA GLY A 340 -18.26 -8.30 -2.72
C GLY A 340 -18.15 -7.29 -1.58
N VAL A 341 -17.17 -7.43 -0.66
CA VAL A 341 -16.97 -6.52 0.48
C VAL A 341 -16.42 -5.17 0.05
N ALA A 342 -15.44 -5.19 -0.85
CA ALA A 342 -14.83 -3.98 -1.41
C ALA A 342 -14.75 -4.14 -2.93
N ARG A 343 -15.52 -3.31 -3.65
CA ARG A 343 -15.59 -3.38 -5.12
C ARG A 343 -14.56 -2.43 -5.71
N LYS A 344 -13.61 -3.01 -6.44
CA LYS A 344 -12.57 -2.25 -7.16
C LYS A 344 -13.11 -1.66 -8.47
N ASN A 345 -12.50 -0.59 -8.93
CA ASN A 345 -12.79 0.08 -10.20
C ASN A 345 -11.56 0.11 -11.13
N TRP A 346 -10.71 -0.89 -11.02
CA TRP A 346 -9.53 -1.12 -11.84
C TRP A 346 -9.42 -2.61 -12.18
N GLU A 347 -8.71 -2.94 -13.27
CA GLU A 347 -8.54 -4.31 -13.72
C GLU A 347 -7.08 -4.59 -14.06
N VAL A 348 -6.66 -5.86 -13.94
CA VAL A 348 -5.35 -6.33 -14.40
C VAL A 348 -5.48 -6.88 -15.82
N ASP A 349 -4.69 -6.35 -16.74
CA ASP A 349 -4.66 -6.80 -18.13
C ASP A 349 -3.91 -8.13 -18.31
N ALA A 350 -3.96 -8.69 -19.54
CA ALA A 350 -3.29 -9.96 -19.87
C ALA A 350 -1.75 -9.90 -19.75
N ASP A 351 -1.18 -8.71 -19.76
CA ASP A 351 0.25 -8.48 -19.58
C ASP A 351 0.64 -8.30 -18.10
N GLY A 352 -0.32 -8.38 -17.19
CA GLY A 352 -0.11 -8.30 -15.75
C GLY A 352 -0.01 -6.88 -15.20
N TYR A 353 -0.63 -5.91 -15.88
CA TYR A 353 -0.67 -4.51 -15.42
C TYR A 353 -2.07 -4.13 -14.94
N ALA A 354 -2.16 -3.55 -13.76
CA ALA A 354 -3.37 -2.92 -13.27
C ALA A 354 -3.57 -1.56 -13.92
N SER A 355 -4.80 -1.24 -14.33
CA SER A 355 -5.18 0.13 -14.71
C SER A 355 -5.12 1.03 -13.47
N LEU A 356 -4.95 2.35 -13.67
CA LEU A 356 -5.01 3.29 -12.57
C LEU A 356 -6.42 3.30 -11.95
N PRO A 357 -6.54 3.35 -10.60
CA PRO A 357 -7.84 3.47 -9.94
C PRO A 357 -8.60 4.72 -10.41
N GLN A 358 -9.88 4.58 -10.65
CA GLN A 358 -10.74 5.63 -11.16
C GLN A 358 -11.71 6.15 -10.08
N GLY A 359 -12.29 7.34 -10.34
CA GLY A 359 -13.26 7.94 -9.44
C GLY A 359 -12.66 8.72 -8.27
N PRO A 360 -13.47 9.47 -7.52
CA PRO A 360 -13.04 10.28 -6.39
C PRO A 360 -12.58 9.43 -5.20
N GLY A 361 -11.58 9.93 -4.47
CA GLY A 361 -11.03 9.25 -3.31
C GLY A 361 -10.21 8.05 -3.71
N LEU A 362 -10.37 6.94 -2.98
CA LEU A 362 -9.81 5.64 -3.37
C LEU A 362 -10.57 5.02 -4.54
N GLY A 363 -11.80 5.46 -4.82
CA GLY A 363 -12.63 4.91 -5.88
C GLY A 363 -13.10 3.47 -5.60
N VAL A 364 -13.15 3.07 -4.34
CA VAL A 364 -13.62 1.74 -3.90
C VAL A 364 -14.91 1.92 -3.13
N GLU A 365 -15.90 1.07 -3.44
CA GLU A 365 -17.13 0.98 -2.67
C GLU A 365 -17.03 -0.15 -1.65
N VAL A 366 -17.31 0.16 -0.38
CA VAL A 366 -17.40 -0.82 0.71
C VAL A 366 -18.86 -1.18 0.94
N ASP A 367 -19.20 -2.44 0.75
CA ASP A 367 -20.53 -3.00 1.07
C ASP A 367 -20.55 -3.45 2.54
N GLU A 368 -21.12 -2.59 3.40
CA GLU A 368 -21.21 -2.89 4.84
C GLU A 368 -22.13 -4.10 5.12
N GLY A 369 -23.11 -4.40 4.24
CA GLY A 369 -23.98 -5.55 4.35
C GLY A 369 -23.23 -6.86 4.08
N GLU A 370 -22.40 -6.92 3.05
CA GLU A 370 -21.51 -8.05 2.79
C GLU A 370 -20.45 -8.18 3.88
N LEU A 371 -19.91 -7.09 4.39
CA LEU A 371 -18.96 -7.10 5.50
C LEU A 371 -19.59 -7.69 6.77
N ALA A 372 -20.83 -7.32 7.09
CA ALA A 372 -21.57 -7.89 8.23
C ALA A 372 -21.80 -9.40 8.09
N LYS A 373 -22.02 -9.92 6.87
CA LYS A 373 -22.12 -11.36 6.62
C LYS A 373 -20.77 -12.06 6.88
N VAL A 374 -19.65 -11.46 6.47
CA VAL A 374 -18.31 -11.98 6.77
C VAL A 374 -18.05 -11.98 8.27
N ALA A 375 -18.44 -10.92 8.97
CA ALA A 375 -18.31 -10.80 10.42
C ALA A 375 -19.13 -11.86 11.18
N ALA A 376 -20.28 -12.24 10.65
CA ALA A 376 -21.16 -13.25 11.25
C ALA A 376 -20.74 -14.71 10.97
N ASP A 377 -19.85 -14.95 9.99
CA ASP A 377 -19.44 -16.30 9.60
C ASP A 377 -18.39 -16.87 10.57
N PRO A 378 -18.71 -17.94 11.35
CA PRO A 378 -17.77 -18.52 12.32
C PRO A 378 -16.48 -19.08 11.68
N LYS A 379 -16.53 -19.43 10.39
CA LYS A 379 -15.39 -19.99 9.64
C LYS A 379 -14.38 -18.90 9.26
N LYS A 380 -14.83 -17.64 9.22
CA LYS A 380 -14.02 -16.48 8.83
C LYS A 380 -13.50 -15.68 10.03
N GLN A 381 -13.84 -16.11 11.26
CA GLN A 381 -13.33 -15.44 12.46
C GLN A 381 -11.83 -15.59 12.59
N TYR A 382 -11.19 -14.53 13.06
CA TYR A 382 -9.76 -14.52 13.34
C TYR A 382 -9.38 -15.62 14.35
N ARG A 383 -8.29 -16.29 14.05
CA ARG A 383 -7.67 -17.26 14.96
C ARG A 383 -6.17 -16.95 15.03
N TRP A 384 -5.64 -16.96 16.22
CA TRP A 384 -4.20 -16.83 16.41
C TRP A 384 -3.47 -17.93 15.63
N PRO A 385 -2.58 -17.60 14.69
CA PRO A 385 -1.75 -18.60 14.05
C PRO A 385 -0.76 -19.16 15.08
N VAL A 386 -0.82 -20.46 15.33
CA VAL A 386 0.13 -21.16 16.20
C VAL A 386 0.74 -22.29 15.41
N LEU A 387 1.92 -22.02 14.86
CA LEU A 387 2.68 -23.01 14.10
C LEU A 387 3.65 -23.73 15.03
N LYS A 388 3.86 -25.02 14.78
CA LYS A 388 4.74 -25.86 15.58
C LYS A 388 5.72 -26.62 14.69
N HIS A 389 6.94 -26.70 15.16
CA HIS A 389 7.91 -27.63 14.65
C HIS A 389 7.54 -29.09 14.95
N LYS A 390 8.19 -30.04 14.30
CA LYS A 390 7.96 -31.48 14.52
C LYS A 390 8.23 -31.92 15.95
N ASP A 391 9.13 -31.24 16.64
CA ASP A 391 9.48 -31.48 18.05
C ASP A 391 8.51 -30.79 19.05
N GLY A 392 7.50 -30.07 18.55
CA GLY A 392 6.48 -29.38 19.36
C GLY A 392 6.86 -27.96 19.75
N SER A 393 8.04 -27.48 19.46
CA SER A 393 8.42 -26.08 19.68
C SER A 393 7.63 -25.14 18.76
N ILE A 394 7.47 -23.87 19.17
CA ILE A 394 6.73 -22.88 18.37
C ILE A 394 7.61 -22.40 17.21
N ALA A 395 7.04 -22.40 16.03
CA ALA A 395 7.68 -21.92 14.82
C ALA A 395 7.32 -20.47 14.52
N ASP A 396 8.24 -19.73 13.90
CA ASP A 396 7.94 -18.44 13.27
C ASP A 396 7.04 -18.61 12.05
N TYR A 397 6.33 -17.52 11.74
CA TYR A 397 5.38 -17.47 10.65
C TYR A 397 5.64 -16.24 9.78
#